data_9ee232ed04684a5d0e05ad881726ec33
#
_entry.id   9ee232ed04684a5d0e05ad881726ec33
#
_cell.length_a   1.000
_cell.length_b   1.000
_cell.length_c   1.000
_cell.angle_alpha   90.00
_cell.angle_beta   90.00
_cell.angle_gamma   90.00
#
_symmetry.space_group_name_H-M   'P 1'
#
loop_
_entity.id
_entity.type
_entity.pdbx_description
1 polymer ?
#
loop_
_entity_poly.entity_id
_entity_poly.type
_entity_poly.pdbx_seq_one_letter_code
_entity_poly.pdbx_strand_id
1 'polypeptide(L)'
;EDIILSYADAVSTVSLPIVKDLETKNDRKIPITEIRNGFDFEARLRFQFNERFTLLYAGTFYANRTPETFFEALKLVLKEHQLSDLMLVFLGNTSGVKIPDELFAFVERYDKVPYNDAINIIQNADGLLLIHPPTAYRGVYTGKLFDYLGAMRPIIAVVDKTDVAAELIKDCNAGFVADFNDIDEIKTAITETYKLWLNKQTLAYNQELILMHHRAYQVKILEHLIRQLYNE
;
A
#
# COMPACT_ATOMS: atom_id res chain seq x y z
N GLU A 1 21.39 7.14 -15.26
CA GLU A 1 21.93 7.03 -13.89
C GLU A 1 23.36 7.56 -13.84
N ASP A 2 24.28 7.07 -14.65
CA ASP A 2 25.71 7.44 -14.65
C ASP A 2 25.95 8.94 -14.82
N ILE A 3 25.17 9.62 -15.69
CA ILE A 3 25.24 11.06 -15.87
C ILE A 3 24.88 11.81 -14.57
N ILE A 4 23.82 11.37 -13.87
CA ILE A 4 23.41 12.00 -12.60
C ILE A 4 24.51 11.83 -11.56
N LEU A 5 25.03 10.62 -11.37
CA LEU A 5 26.11 10.33 -10.41
C LEU A 5 27.40 11.07 -10.73
N SER A 6 27.64 11.42 -12.01
CA SER A 6 28.82 12.19 -12.42
C SER A 6 28.77 13.67 -12.07
N TYR A 7 27.61 14.28 -11.91
CA TYR A 7 27.46 15.73 -11.74
C TYR A 7 26.73 16.16 -10.46
N ALA A 8 25.93 15.28 -9.84
CA ALA A 8 25.22 15.62 -8.62
C ALA A 8 26.15 15.75 -7.40
N ASP A 9 25.80 16.59 -6.44
CA ASP A 9 26.48 16.68 -5.13
C ASP A 9 25.94 15.65 -4.15
N ALA A 10 24.66 15.25 -4.31
CA ALA A 10 24.03 14.13 -3.60
C ALA A 10 22.87 13.60 -4.42
N VAL A 11 22.42 12.39 -4.10
CA VAL A 11 21.24 11.75 -4.71
C VAL A 11 20.28 11.29 -3.63
N SER A 12 18.99 11.55 -3.81
CA SER A 12 17.95 10.92 -3.01
C SER A 12 17.14 9.91 -3.84
N THR A 13 16.77 8.80 -3.23
CA THR A 13 15.94 7.78 -3.86
C THR A 13 14.94 7.19 -2.86
N VAL A 14 13.98 6.43 -3.34
CA VAL A 14 12.77 6.08 -2.56
C VAL A 14 12.88 4.78 -1.78
N SER A 15 13.96 3.99 -1.93
CA SER A 15 14.12 2.72 -1.21
C SER A 15 15.58 2.30 -1.06
N LEU A 16 15.86 1.53 -0.01
CA LEU A 16 17.19 0.97 0.24
C LEU A 16 17.73 0.08 -0.89
N PRO A 17 16.95 -0.79 -1.56
CA PRO A 17 17.47 -1.54 -2.70
C PRO A 17 17.98 -0.64 -3.83
N ILE A 18 17.31 0.47 -4.11
CA ILE A 18 17.76 1.44 -5.11
C ILE A 18 19.00 2.20 -4.62
N VAL A 19 19.10 2.56 -3.33
CA VAL A 19 20.32 3.14 -2.75
C VAL A 19 21.50 2.20 -3.01
N LYS A 20 21.37 0.92 -2.65
CA LYS A 20 22.42 -0.08 -2.81
C LYS A 20 22.84 -0.27 -4.27
N ASP A 21 21.88 -0.29 -5.20
CA ASP A 21 22.19 -0.38 -6.63
C ASP A 21 22.99 0.84 -7.12
N LEU A 22 22.58 2.05 -6.74
CA LEU A 22 23.29 3.28 -7.10
C LEU A 22 24.66 3.38 -6.44
N GLU A 23 24.82 2.90 -5.21
CA GLU A 23 26.12 2.86 -4.53
C GLU A 23 27.17 2.02 -5.30
N THR A 24 26.74 0.95 -5.97
CA THR A 24 27.65 0.13 -6.80
C THR A 24 28.24 0.89 -7.99
N LYS A 25 27.59 1.98 -8.42
CA LYS A 25 27.93 2.82 -9.57
C LYS A 25 28.49 4.19 -9.15
N ASN A 26 28.63 4.43 -7.84
CA ASN A 26 28.98 5.72 -7.25
C ASN A 26 30.50 5.89 -7.08
N ASP A 27 31.24 6.03 -8.16
CA ASP A 27 32.70 6.21 -8.13
C ASP A 27 33.14 7.48 -7.40
N ARG A 28 32.33 8.55 -7.45
CA ARG A 28 32.59 9.83 -6.77
C ARG A 28 32.32 9.81 -5.27
N LYS A 29 31.70 8.72 -4.76
CA LYS A 29 31.31 8.57 -3.35
C LYS A 29 30.47 9.73 -2.82
N ILE A 30 29.58 10.27 -3.66
CA ILE A 30 28.61 11.28 -3.23
C ILE A 30 27.56 10.64 -2.29
N PRO A 31 26.95 11.41 -1.38
CA PRO A 31 25.88 10.88 -0.53
C PRO A 31 24.70 10.37 -1.36
N ILE A 32 24.23 9.15 -1.06
CA ILE A 32 23.00 8.59 -1.62
C ILE A 32 22.08 8.27 -0.43
N THR A 33 20.95 8.94 -0.34
CA THR A 33 20.07 8.87 0.83
C THR A 33 18.70 8.37 0.43
N GLU A 34 18.16 7.43 1.24
CA GLU A 34 16.76 7.03 1.10
C GLU A 34 15.84 8.12 1.66
N ILE A 35 14.96 8.63 0.81
CA ILE A 35 13.86 9.51 1.19
C ILE A 35 12.58 8.94 0.58
N ARG A 36 11.77 8.30 1.39
CA ARG A 36 10.57 7.60 0.93
C ARG A 36 9.45 8.57 0.59
N ASN A 37 8.52 8.11 -0.24
CA ASN A 37 7.20 8.74 -0.31
C ASN A 37 6.51 8.63 1.06
N GLY A 38 5.46 9.43 1.25
CA GLY A 38 4.73 9.43 2.51
C GLY A 38 3.31 9.97 2.35
N PHE A 39 2.53 9.81 3.40
CA PHE A 39 1.22 10.46 3.55
C PHE A 39 1.36 11.84 4.20
N ASP A 40 0.33 12.71 4.03
CA ASP A 40 0.35 14.11 4.51
C ASP A 40 -0.96 14.55 5.19
N PHE A 41 -1.66 13.60 5.76
CA PHE A 41 -2.92 13.82 6.49
C PHE A 41 -2.83 13.28 7.92
N GLU A 42 -3.73 13.71 8.80
CA GLU A 42 -3.80 13.20 10.17
C GLU A 42 -4.31 11.75 10.19
N ALA A 43 -3.54 10.88 10.84
CA ALA A 43 -3.94 9.51 11.06
C ALA A 43 -5.14 9.45 12.03
N ARG A 44 -6.19 8.72 11.67
CA ARG A 44 -7.34 8.50 12.55
C ARG A 44 -7.10 7.32 13.46
N LEU A 45 -6.92 7.58 14.75
CA LEU A 45 -6.71 6.54 15.77
C LEU A 45 -8.01 5.90 16.28
N ARG A 46 -9.17 6.49 15.96
CA ARG A 46 -10.48 5.94 16.35
C ARG A 46 -11.15 5.29 15.15
N PHE A 47 -11.46 4.00 15.29
CA PHE A 47 -12.09 3.21 14.26
C PHE A 47 -13.61 3.17 14.46
N GLN A 48 -14.34 3.46 13.40
CA GLN A 48 -15.74 3.10 13.26
C GLN A 48 -15.82 1.95 12.26
N PHE A 49 -16.54 0.92 12.63
CA PHE A 49 -16.80 -0.22 11.74
C PHE A 49 -18.12 0.01 11.00
N ASN A 50 -18.12 -0.23 9.71
CA ASN A 50 -19.32 -0.13 8.90
C ASN A 50 -20.31 -1.26 9.23
N GLU A 51 -21.58 -1.11 8.88
CA GLU A 51 -22.60 -2.16 9.04
C GLU A 51 -22.30 -3.38 8.17
N ARG A 52 -21.75 -3.15 6.97
CA ARG A 52 -21.22 -4.16 6.07
C ARG A 52 -19.71 -4.00 5.97
N PHE A 53 -18.99 -5.13 5.99
CA PHE A 53 -17.54 -5.11 5.82
C PHE A 53 -17.16 -4.46 4.49
N THR A 54 -16.54 -3.30 4.52
CA THR A 54 -16.13 -2.55 3.35
C THR A 54 -14.64 -2.74 3.07
N LEU A 55 -14.33 -3.49 2.03
CA LEU A 55 -12.96 -3.64 1.51
C LEU A 55 -12.76 -2.68 0.35
N LEU A 56 -11.83 -1.75 0.46
CA LEU A 56 -11.61 -0.68 -0.51
C LEU A 56 -10.31 -0.88 -1.30
N TYR A 57 -10.40 -0.80 -2.62
CA TYR A 57 -9.27 -0.53 -3.51
C TYR A 57 -9.36 0.91 -4.04
N ALA A 58 -8.35 1.74 -3.75
CA ALA A 58 -8.27 3.10 -4.27
C ALA A 58 -7.16 3.24 -5.32
N GLY A 59 -7.51 3.71 -6.53
CA GLY A 59 -6.55 4.00 -7.59
C GLY A 59 -6.94 3.48 -8.96
N THR A 60 -5.95 3.42 -9.83
CA THR A 60 -6.11 2.95 -11.22
C THR A 60 -5.47 1.57 -11.38
N PHE A 61 -6.13 0.68 -12.09
CA PHE A 61 -5.50 -0.53 -12.60
C PHE A 61 -4.79 -0.21 -13.93
N TYR A 62 -3.52 -0.56 -14.00
CA TYR A 62 -2.71 -0.37 -15.22
C TYR A 62 -1.64 -1.45 -15.33
N ALA A 63 -1.19 -1.71 -16.56
CA ALA A 63 -0.23 -2.75 -16.89
C ALA A 63 -0.66 -4.12 -16.33
N ASN A 64 0.22 -4.83 -15.65
CA ASN A 64 -0.02 -6.17 -15.09
C ASN A 64 -0.73 -6.16 -13.73
N ARG A 65 -1.22 -5.00 -13.26
CA ARG A 65 -1.99 -4.92 -12.02
C ARG A 65 -3.42 -5.33 -12.32
N THR A 66 -3.70 -6.58 -12.09
CA THR A 66 -5.01 -7.17 -12.35
C THR A 66 -5.54 -7.83 -11.08
N PRO A 67 -6.85 -7.78 -10.81
CA PRO A 67 -7.43 -8.35 -9.60
C PRO A 67 -7.92 -9.80 -9.76
N GLU A 68 -7.59 -10.48 -10.87
CA GLU A 68 -8.17 -11.79 -11.19
C GLU A 68 -7.91 -12.83 -10.11
N THR A 69 -6.66 -12.98 -9.66
CA THR A 69 -6.31 -13.94 -8.58
C THR A 69 -7.03 -13.58 -7.28
N PHE A 70 -7.16 -12.29 -6.98
CA PHE A 70 -7.93 -11.81 -5.84
C PHE A 70 -9.42 -12.14 -5.99
N PHE A 71 -10.01 -11.99 -7.18
CA PHE A 71 -11.41 -12.35 -7.41
C PHE A 71 -11.66 -13.86 -7.24
N GLU A 72 -10.73 -14.70 -7.69
CA GLU A 72 -10.86 -16.15 -7.48
C GLU A 72 -10.85 -16.48 -5.97
N ALA A 73 -9.93 -15.89 -5.22
CA ALA A 73 -9.89 -16.06 -3.77
C ALA A 73 -11.17 -15.53 -3.10
N LEU A 74 -11.66 -14.36 -3.50
CA LEU A 74 -12.88 -13.76 -2.94
C LEU A 74 -14.12 -14.63 -3.19
N LYS A 75 -14.29 -15.17 -4.40
CA LYS A 75 -15.39 -16.12 -4.72
C LYS A 75 -15.38 -17.33 -3.77
N LEU A 76 -14.20 -17.88 -3.52
CA LEU A 76 -14.05 -19.01 -2.62
C LEU A 76 -14.42 -18.64 -1.18
N VAL A 77 -13.94 -17.50 -0.67
CA VAL A 77 -14.27 -17.01 0.68
C VAL A 77 -15.78 -16.78 0.83
N LEU A 78 -16.41 -16.11 -0.14
CA LEU A 78 -17.86 -15.85 -0.11
C LEU A 78 -18.66 -17.16 -0.06
N LYS A 79 -18.26 -18.17 -0.82
CA LYS A 79 -18.90 -19.48 -0.87
C LYS A 79 -18.67 -20.29 0.41
N GLU A 80 -17.43 -20.37 0.90
CA GLU A 80 -17.04 -21.16 2.07
C GLU A 80 -17.65 -20.62 3.36
N HIS A 81 -17.71 -19.30 3.52
CA HIS A 81 -18.19 -18.66 4.74
C HIS A 81 -19.60 -18.10 4.63
N GLN A 82 -20.28 -18.25 3.47
CA GLN A 82 -21.62 -17.71 3.19
C GLN A 82 -21.74 -16.21 3.55
N LEU A 83 -20.69 -15.43 3.24
CA LEU A 83 -20.65 -14.02 3.59
C LEU A 83 -21.63 -13.23 2.72
N SER A 84 -22.59 -12.56 3.37
CA SER A 84 -23.51 -11.60 2.72
C SER A 84 -23.13 -10.13 3.00
N ASP A 85 -22.32 -9.91 4.02
CA ASP A 85 -22.05 -8.59 4.59
C ASP A 85 -20.73 -7.98 4.10
N LEU A 86 -20.18 -8.49 3.00
CA LEU A 86 -18.98 -7.95 2.37
C LEU A 86 -19.36 -7.04 1.20
N MET A 87 -18.67 -5.92 1.09
CA MET A 87 -18.69 -5.02 -0.06
C MET A 87 -17.27 -4.70 -0.50
N LEU A 88 -16.93 -5.04 -1.73
CA LEU A 88 -15.69 -4.62 -2.40
C LEU A 88 -15.95 -3.31 -3.14
N VAL A 89 -15.27 -2.25 -2.71
CA VAL A 89 -15.40 -0.93 -3.30
C VAL A 89 -14.17 -0.59 -4.14
N PHE A 90 -14.38 -0.22 -5.39
CA PHE A 90 -13.37 0.33 -6.27
C PHE A 90 -13.54 1.84 -6.37
N LEU A 91 -12.52 2.59 -5.99
CA LEU A 91 -12.47 4.05 -6.10
C LEU A 91 -11.39 4.46 -7.11
N GLY A 92 -11.79 5.09 -8.20
CA GLY A 92 -10.88 5.60 -9.24
C GLY A 92 -11.11 4.95 -10.60
N ASN A 93 -10.13 5.02 -11.48
CA ASN A 93 -10.28 4.47 -12.83
C ASN A 93 -10.09 2.94 -12.85
N THR A 94 -11.18 2.23 -12.76
CA THR A 94 -11.24 0.76 -12.78
C THR A 94 -12.09 0.22 -13.95
N SER A 95 -12.38 1.04 -14.95
CA SER A 95 -13.24 0.68 -16.09
C SER A 95 -12.73 -0.52 -16.89
N GLY A 96 -11.41 -0.72 -16.92
CA GLY A 96 -10.78 -1.88 -17.59
C GLY A 96 -10.86 -3.19 -16.81
N VAL A 97 -11.34 -3.17 -15.55
CA VAL A 97 -11.45 -4.38 -14.73
C VAL A 97 -12.76 -5.10 -15.04
N LYS A 98 -12.67 -6.34 -15.49
CA LYS A 98 -13.83 -7.20 -15.69
C LYS A 98 -14.20 -7.88 -14.37
N ILE A 99 -15.37 -7.54 -13.83
CA ILE A 99 -15.91 -8.19 -12.63
C ILE A 99 -16.55 -9.53 -13.06
N PRO A 100 -16.25 -10.64 -12.39
CA PRO A 100 -17.00 -11.89 -12.55
C PRO A 100 -18.48 -11.72 -12.16
N ASP A 101 -19.38 -12.38 -12.89
CA ASP A 101 -20.83 -12.24 -12.66
C ASP A 101 -21.24 -12.58 -11.21
N GLU A 102 -20.58 -13.57 -10.62
CA GLU A 102 -20.81 -14.01 -9.24
C GLU A 102 -20.48 -12.95 -8.20
N LEU A 103 -19.66 -11.96 -8.56
CA LEU A 103 -19.26 -10.88 -7.67
C LEU A 103 -20.05 -9.59 -7.87
N PHE A 104 -20.94 -9.46 -8.84
CA PHE A 104 -21.66 -8.22 -9.12
C PHE A 104 -22.44 -7.68 -7.92
N ALA A 105 -23.05 -8.55 -7.12
CA ALA A 105 -23.79 -8.15 -5.92
C ALA A 105 -22.91 -7.64 -4.77
N PHE A 106 -21.60 -7.86 -4.86
CA PHE A 106 -20.61 -7.53 -3.82
C PHE A 106 -19.67 -6.42 -4.22
N VAL A 107 -19.83 -5.82 -5.40
CA VAL A 107 -18.89 -4.83 -5.94
C VAL A 107 -19.60 -3.51 -6.22
N GLU A 108 -19.05 -2.44 -5.69
CA GLU A 108 -19.40 -1.06 -6.03
C GLU A 108 -18.22 -0.36 -6.70
N ARG A 109 -18.53 0.55 -7.65
CA ARG A 109 -17.51 1.35 -8.34
C ARG A 109 -17.83 2.81 -8.23
N TYR A 110 -16.82 3.60 -7.88
CA TYR A 110 -16.88 5.05 -7.85
C TYR A 110 -15.78 5.63 -8.71
N ASP A 111 -16.09 6.69 -9.41
CA ASP A 111 -15.12 7.44 -10.20
C ASP A 111 -14.06 8.10 -9.33
N LYS A 112 -13.05 8.66 -9.97
CA LYS A 112 -12.00 9.43 -9.31
C LYS A 112 -12.61 10.66 -8.62
N VAL A 113 -12.29 10.83 -7.33
CA VAL A 113 -12.65 11.99 -6.52
C VAL A 113 -11.41 12.83 -6.20
N PRO A 114 -11.57 14.07 -5.68
CA PRO A 114 -10.46 14.86 -5.15
C PRO A 114 -9.69 14.10 -4.07
N TYR A 115 -8.38 14.40 -3.92
CA TYR A 115 -7.49 13.66 -3.02
C TYR A 115 -8.00 13.60 -1.57
N ASN A 116 -8.45 14.73 -1.01
CA ASN A 116 -8.95 14.77 0.37
C ASN A 116 -10.20 13.89 0.58
N ASP A 117 -11.08 13.83 -0.43
CA ASP A 117 -12.26 12.97 -0.39
C ASP A 117 -11.85 11.50 -0.48
N ALA A 118 -10.85 11.18 -1.33
CA ALA A 118 -10.29 9.83 -1.41
C ALA A 118 -9.69 9.40 -0.07
N ILE A 119 -8.94 10.27 0.61
CA ILE A 119 -8.37 9.98 1.93
C ILE A 119 -9.49 9.75 2.96
N ASN A 120 -10.56 10.55 2.95
CA ASN A 120 -11.70 10.33 3.83
C ASN A 120 -12.35 8.96 3.59
N ILE A 121 -12.52 8.55 2.33
CA ILE A 121 -13.07 7.22 1.97
C ILE A 121 -12.13 6.11 2.44
N ILE A 122 -10.81 6.24 2.19
CA ILE A 122 -9.78 5.29 2.62
C ILE A 122 -9.81 5.12 4.14
N GLN A 123 -9.86 6.21 4.90
CA GLN A 123 -9.90 6.18 6.37
C GLN A 123 -11.20 5.59 6.95
N ASN A 124 -12.27 5.54 6.19
CA ASN A 124 -13.57 4.99 6.62
C ASN A 124 -13.82 3.56 6.12
N ALA A 125 -12.92 2.96 5.35
CA ALA A 125 -13.01 1.55 4.99
C ALA A 125 -12.68 0.63 6.18
N ASP A 126 -13.18 -0.60 6.17
CA ASP A 126 -12.84 -1.61 7.20
C ASP A 126 -11.57 -2.39 6.85
N GLY A 127 -11.25 -2.46 5.56
CA GLY A 127 -10.01 -3.03 5.04
C GLY A 127 -9.60 -2.35 3.74
N LEU A 128 -8.32 -2.42 3.41
CA LEU A 128 -7.75 -1.80 2.22
C LEU A 128 -7.07 -2.86 1.36
N LEU A 129 -7.39 -2.89 0.06
CA LEU A 129 -6.80 -3.84 -0.88
C LEU A 129 -5.63 -3.21 -1.63
N LEU A 130 -4.44 -3.76 -1.45
CA LEU A 130 -3.24 -3.40 -2.20
C LEU A 130 -2.89 -4.53 -3.17
N ILE A 131 -2.92 -4.25 -4.48
CA ILE A 131 -2.46 -5.18 -5.51
C ILE A 131 -1.21 -4.59 -6.16
N HIS A 132 -0.08 -5.28 -6.04
CA HIS A 132 1.19 -4.90 -6.64
C HIS A 132 1.95 -6.16 -7.08
N PRO A 133 1.76 -6.58 -8.35
CA PRO A 133 2.40 -7.80 -8.87
C PRO A 133 3.91 -7.65 -8.90
N PRO A 134 4.65 -8.77 -8.96
CA PRO A 134 6.08 -8.76 -9.19
C PRO A 134 6.44 -7.90 -10.41
N THR A 135 7.51 -7.11 -10.29
CA THR A 135 8.05 -6.30 -11.37
C THR A 135 9.51 -6.69 -11.64
N ALA A 136 10.03 -6.31 -12.82
CA ALA A 136 11.44 -6.53 -13.14
C ALA A 136 12.39 -5.73 -12.21
N TYR A 137 11.89 -4.67 -11.58
CA TYR A 137 12.67 -3.81 -10.68
C TYR A 137 12.17 -4.00 -9.25
N ARG A 138 13.08 -4.36 -8.34
CA ARG A 138 12.81 -4.44 -6.90
C ARG A 138 12.94 -3.08 -6.24
N GLY A 139 12.30 -2.93 -5.09
CA GLY A 139 12.43 -1.71 -4.29
C GLY A 139 11.48 -0.59 -4.68
N VAL A 140 10.43 -0.87 -5.45
CA VAL A 140 9.46 0.14 -5.89
C VAL A 140 8.24 0.14 -4.98
N TYR A 141 8.04 1.21 -4.22
CA TYR A 141 6.80 1.45 -3.49
C TYR A 141 5.72 2.06 -4.39
N THR A 142 4.48 1.68 -4.18
CA THR A 142 3.34 2.40 -4.76
C THR A 142 2.93 3.56 -3.85
N GLY A 143 2.54 4.70 -4.42
CA GLY A 143 2.12 5.86 -3.63
C GLY A 143 0.99 5.54 -2.65
N LYS A 144 -0.01 4.74 -3.09
CA LYS A 144 -1.16 4.34 -2.26
C LYS A 144 -0.77 3.54 -0.99
N LEU A 145 0.37 2.85 -0.99
CA LEU A 145 0.83 2.13 0.19
C LEU A 145 0.99 3.07 1.38
N PHE A 146 1.57 4.24 1.16
CA PHE A 146 1.78 5.22 2.23
C PHE A 146 0.45 5.83 2.70
N ASP A 147 -0.48 6.11 1.79
CA ASP A 147 -1.83 6.55 2.17
C ASP A 147 -2.55 5.48 3.01
N TYR A 148 -2.38 4.21 2.65
CA TYR A 148 -2.96 3.08 3.39
C TYR A 148 -2.34 2.91 4.78
N LEU A 149 -1.02 3.06 4.90
CA LEU A 149 -0.33 3.05 6.19
C LEU A 149 -0.82 4.20 7.08
N GLY A 150 -0.92 5.43 6.52
CA GLY A 150 -1.42 6.59 7.26
C GLY A 150 -2.87 6.47 7.69
N ALA A 151 -3.70 5.73 6.94
CA ALA A 151 -5.08 5.46 7.30
C ALA A 151 -5.22 4.48 8.46
N MET A 152 -4.19 3.67 8.75
CA MET A 152 -4.19 2.64 9.82
C MET A 152 -5.39 1.71 9.73
N ARG A 153 -5.75 1.27 8.52
CA ARG A 153 -6.75 0.23 8.27
C ARG A 153 -6.04 -1.06 7.86
N PRO A 154 -6.55 -2.23 8.24
CA PRO A 154 -5.93 -3.50 7.83
C PRO A 154 -5.74 -3.58 6.32
N ILE A 155 -4.54 -3.85 5.86
CA ILE A 155 -4.19 -3.96 4.45
C ILE A 155 -4.20 -5.44 4.06
N ILE A 156 -4.98 -5.81 3.06
CA ILE A 156 -4.83 -7.07 2.33
C ILE A 156 -3.87 -6.78 1.20
N ALA A 157 -2.63 -7.24 1.31
CA ALA A 157 -1.57 -6.98 0.35
C ALA A 157 -1.30 -8.20 -0.53
N VAL A 158 -1.74 -8.13 -1.77
CA VAL A 158 -1.50 -9.13 -2.83
C VAL A 158 -0.28 -8.67 -3.62
N VAL A 159 0.90 -9.11 -3.22
CA VAL A 159 2.18 -8.54 -3.62
C VAL A 159 3.26 -9.62 -3.79
N ASP A 160 4.44 -9.24 -4.31
CA ASP A 160 5.65 -10.04 -4.15
C ASP A 160 6.10 -10.01 -2.68
N LYS A 161 6.08 -11.16 -2.02
CA LYS A 161 6.43 -11.30 -0.59
C LYS A 161 7.90 -11.01 -0.28
N THR A 162 8.74 -10.94 -1.31
CA THR A 162 10.19 -10.69 -1.21
C THR A 162 10.56 -9.24 -1.52
N ASP A 163 9.59 -8.37 -1.79
CA ASP A 163 9.83 -6.97 -2.11
C ASP A 163 9.48 -6.05 -0.92
N VAL A 164 9.99 -4.84 -0.98
CA VAL A 164 9.92 -3.79 0.06
C VAL A 164 8.50 -3.47 0.55
N ALA A 165 7.50 -3.62 -0.30
CA ALA A 165 6.11 -3.38 0.10
C ALA A 165 5.61 -4.41 1.13
N ALA A 166 5.96 -5.69 0.93
CA ALA A 166 5.60 -6.77 1.86
C ALA A 166 6.33 -6.61 3.19
N GLU A 167 7.63 -6.28 3.15
CA GLU A 167 8.45 -6.03 4.33
C GLU A 167 7.86 -4.87 5.15
N LEU A 168 7.62 -3.73 4.52
CA LEU A 168 7.10 -2.55 5.20
C LEU A 168 5.73 -2.79 5.87
N ILE A 169 4.81 -3.52 5.21
CA ILE A 169 3.51 -3.86 5.79
C ILE A 169 3.67 -4.74 7.03
N LYS A 170 4.60 -5.71 7.01
CA LYS A 170 4.90 -6.58 8.15
C LYS A 170 5.52 -5.80 9.31
N ASP A 171 6.53 -4.97 9.04
CA ASP A 171 7.22 -4.17 10.05
C ASP A 171 6.28 -3.18 10.74
N CYS A 172 5.36 -2.60 9.99
CA CYS A 172 4.31 -1.71 10.50
C CYS A 172 3.18 -2.48 11.21
N ASN A 173 3.15 -3.81 11.16
CA ASN A 173 2.00 -4.64 11.56
C ASN A 173 0.68 -4.10 10.98
N ALA A 174 0.70 -3.74 9.68
CA ALA A 174 -0.36 -2.99 9.04
C ALA A 174 -1.36 -3.85 8.26
N GLY A 175 -1.18 -5.17 8.23
CA GLY A 175 -2.09 -6.04 7.49
C GLY A 175 -1.55 -7.44 7.22
N PHE A 176 -2.17 -8.09 6.27
CA PHE A 176 -1.88 -9.46 5.85
C PHE A 176 -1.29 -9.47 4.45
N VAL A 177 -0.12 -10.08 4.32
CA VAL A 177 0.60 -10.19 3.05
C VAL A 177 0.34 -11.56 2.45
N ALA A 178 -0.08 -11.58 1.20
CA ALA A 178 -0.28 -12.78 0.39
C ALA A 178 0.55 -12.69 -0.90
N ASP A 179 1.08 -13.81 -1.36
CA ASP A 179 1.72 -13.89 -2.66
C ASP A 179 0.71 -13.60 -3.77
N PHE A 180 1.15 -12.84 -4.79
CA PHE A 180 0.29 -12.41 -5.90
C PHE A 180 -0.38 -13.58 -6.65
N ASN A 181 0.25 -14.75 -6.67
CA ASN A 181 -0.23 -15.95 -7.37
C ASN A 181 -0.83 -17.01 -6.44
N ASP A 182 -0.84 -16.80 -5.13
CA ASP A 182 -1.30 -17.79 -4.14
C ASP A 182 -2.73 -17.49 -3.67
N ILE A 183 -3.70 -18.22 -4.22
CA ILE A 183 -5.12 -18.06 -3.91
C ILE A 183 -5.40 -18.37 -2.42
N ASP A 184 -4.75 -19.36 -1.83
CA ASP A 184 -5.02 -19.76 -0.45
C ASP A 184 -4.46 -18.73 0.56
N GLU A 185 -3.30 -18.15 0.27
CA GLU A 185 -2.80 -17.03 1.06
C GLU A 185 -3.71 -15.80 0.96
N ILE A 186 -4.22 -15.48 -0.24
CA ILE A 186 -5.16 -14.38 -0.44
C ILE A 186 -6.48 -14.64 0.31
N LYS A 187 -7.02 -15.86 0.24
CA LYS A 187 -8.21 -16.29 1.02
C LYS A 187 -7.98 -16.06 2.51
N THR A 188 -6.82 -16.50 3.01
CA THR A 188 -6.44 -16.32 4.42
C THR A 188 -6.43 -14.83 4.79
N ALA A 189 -5.78 -13.98 3.98
CA ALA A 189 -5.73 -12.54 4.23
C ALA A 189 -7.13 -11.88 4.25
N ILE A 190 -8.02 -12.26 3.34
CA ILE A 190 -9.41 -11.80 3.32
C ILE A 190 -10.13 -12.24 4.60
N THR A 191 -10.03 -13.51 4.95
CA THR A 191 -10.71 -14.10 6.11
C THR A 191 -10.25 -13.47 7.42
N GLU A 192 -8.95 -13.28 7.61
CA GLU A 192 -8.41 -12.67 8.84
C GLU A 192 -8.82 -11.20 8.94
N THR A 193 -8.83 -10.44 7.84
CA THR A 193 -9.30 -9.06 7.83
C THR A 193 -10.81 -8.99 8.16
N TYR A 194 -11.60 -9.88 7.59
CA TYR A 194 -13.04 -9.98 7.89
C TYR A 194 -13.31 -10.33 9.37
N LYS A 195 -12.51 -11.24 9.95
CA LYS A 195 -12.62 -11.57 11.38
C LYS A 195 -12.34 -10.38 12.29
N LEU A 196 -11.36 -9.53 11.94
CA LEU A 196 -11.13 -8.27 12.69
C LEU A 196 -12.38 -7.40 12.70
N TRP A 197 -13.00 -7.19 11.54
CA TRP A 197 -14.23 -6.41 11.44
C TRP A 197 -15.37 -7.04 12.24
N LEU A 198 -15.59 -8.36 12.11
CA LEU A 198 -16.65 -9.09 12.82
C LEU A 198 -16.52 -8.95 14.34
N ASN A 199 -15.30 -9.03 14.85
CA ASN A 199 -14.99 -8.92 16.28
C ASN A 199 -14.81 -7.48 16.76
N LYS A 200 -14.98 -6.48 15.88
CA LYS A 200 -14.73 -5.05 16.17
C LYS A 200 -13.31 -4.81 16.73
N GLN A 201 -12.35 -5.52 16.17
CA GLN A 201 -10.93 -5.45 16.56
C GLN A 201 -10.10 -4.73 15.49
N THR A 202 -8.98 -4.15 15.92
CA THR A 202 -7.98 -3.55 15.06
C THR A 202 -6.64 -4.25 15.24
N LEU A 203 -5.72 -4.04 14.29
CA LEU A 203 -4.34 -4.51 14.43
C LEU A 203 -3.59 -3.69 15.49
N ALA A 204 -2.59 -4.30 16.11
CA ALA A 204 -1.64 -3.60 16.96
C ALA A 204 -0.57 -2.92 16.10
N TYR A 205 -0.94 -1.85 15.40
CA TYR A 205 -0.05 -1.13 14.49
C TYR A 205 1.21 -0.64 15.17
N ASN A 206 2.36 -0.75 14.50
CA ASN A 206 3.57 -0.02 14.87
C ASN A 206 3.43 1.45 14.47
N GLN A 207 2.72 2.21 15.33
CA GLN A 207 2.38 3.61 15.04
C GLN A 207 3.62 4.50 14.87
N GLU A 208 4.67 4.25 15.65
CA GLU A 208 5.91 5.01 15.54
C GLU A 208 6.53 4.87 14.14
N LEU A 209 6.65 3.63 13.67
CA LEU A 209 7.19 3.36 12.34
C LEU A 209 6.29 3.93 11.23
N ILE A 210 4.97 3.83 11.37
CA ILE A 210 4.01 4.43 10.41
C ILE A 210 4.20 5.94 10.34
N LEU A 211 4.30 6.63 11.49
CA LEU A 211 4.45 8.08 11.53
C LEU A 211 5.79 8.57 10.94
N MET A 212 6.84 7.74 10.94
CA MET A 212 8.09 8.04 10.22
C MET A 212 7.88 8.15 8.70
N HIS A 213 6.79 7.62 8.16
CA HIS A 213 6.40 7.77 6.76
C HIS A 213 5.47 8.97 6.51
N HIS A 214 5.22 9.82 7.49
CA HIS A 214 4.58 11.10 7.23
C HIS A 214 5.54 12.02 6.44
N ARG A 215 5.03 12.74 5.43
CA ARG A 215 5.85 13.60 4.55
C ARG A 215 6.68 14.63 5.31
N ALA A 216 6.12 15.19 6.39
CA ALA A 216 6.87 16.13 7.23
C ALA A 216 8.14 15.52 7.85
N TYR A 217 8.12 14.20 8.14
CA TYR A 217 9.31 13.50 8.62
C TYR A 217 10.33 13.30 7.48
N GLN A 218 9.86 12.87 6.32
CA GLN A 218 10.72 12.64 5.15
C GLN A 218 11.39 13.93 4.66
N VAL A 219 10.69 15.07 4.74
CA VAL A 219 11.27 16.40 4.42
C VAL A 219 12.40 16.77 5.38
N LYS A 220 12.35 16.38 6.66
CA LYS A 220 13.46 16.63 7.61
C LYS A 220 14.72 15.86 7.21
N ILE A 221 14.59 14.66 6.65
CA ILE A 221 15.73 13.89 6.13
C ILE A 221 16.37 14.66 4.96
N LEU A 222 15.54 15.17 4.04
CA LEU A 222 16.04 15.99 2.93
C LEU A 222 16.71 17.26 3.42
N GLU A 223 16.11 17.97 4.36
CA GLU A 223 16.68 19.16 4.98
C GLU A 223 18.06 18.88 5.60
N HIS A 224 18.17 17.76 6.32
CA HIS A 224 19.45 17.35 6.92
C HIS A 224 20.51 17.08 5.85
N LEU A 225 20.16 16.36 4.77
CA LEU A 225 21.06 16.10 3.65
C LEU A 225 21.56 17.43 3.02
N ILE A 226 20.65 18.38 2.78
CA ILE A 226 21.00 19.69 2.21
C ILE A 226 21.96 20.44 3.13
N ARG A 227 21.67 20.50 4.44
CA ARG A 227 22.55 21.17 5.42
C ARG A 227 23.94 20.55 5.46
N GLN A 228 24.05 19.22 5.36
CA GLN A 228 25.37 18.56 5.30
C GLN A 228 26.18 18.97 4.07
N LEU A 229 25.54 19.20 2.92
CA LEU A 229 26.22 19.63 1.70
C LEU A 229 26.75 21.06 1.78
N TYR A 230 26.07 21.93 2.51
CA TYR A 230 26.45 23.34 2.64
C TYR A 230 27.22 23.64 3.93
N ASN A 231 27.61 22.63 4.73
CA ASN A 231 28.33 22.79 5.99
C ASN A 231 27.63 23.74 7.00
N GLU A 232 26.31 23.75 7.01
CA GLU A 232 25.48 24.51 7.95
C GLU A 232 24.95 23.66 9.12
#